data_27003cf3e8016989e725e6f8ec3f65e5
#
_entry.id   27003cf3e8016989e725e6f8ec3f65e5
#
_cell.length_a   1.000
_cell.length_b   1.000
_cell.length_c   1.000
_cell.angle_alpha   90.00
_cell.angle_beta   90.00
_cell.angle_gamma   90.00
#
_symmetry.space_group_name_H-M   'P 1'
#
loop_
_entity.id
_entity.type
_entity.pdbx_description
1 polymer ?
#
loop_
_entity_poly.entity_id
_entity_poly.type
_entity_poly.pdbx_seq_one_letter_code
_entity_poly.pdbx_strand_id
1 'polypeptide(L)'
;MMATMKVRHSVRYDASVDDVYAMLTDPTFRQKAAQAQDATDVKVSVEGYKLTLDMQASNKGLPGIAVKFAGERTHSITSENWSDGSVAEFRVETPGKPTSITGTRRLVPDGTGTLDTFEGECKAKVPLIGGKLEGIMAGQFTGGLDLEHAVGIAWLKGDR
;
A
#
# COMPACT_ATOMS: atom_id res chain seq x y z
N MET A 1 1.93 20.76 -17.82
CA MET A 1 1.84 20.32 -16.43
C MET A 1 1.10 18.99 -16.37
N MET A 2 1.68 18.00 -15.72
CA MET A 2 1.02 16.71 -15.56
C MET A 2 0.12 16.76 -14.33
N ALA A 3 -1.14 16.35 -14.52
CA ALA A 3 -2.07 16.18 -13.41
C ALA A 3 -1.65 14.95 -12.58
N THR A 4 -2.09 14.91 -11.35
CA THR A 4 -1.97 13.73 -10.49
C THR A 4 -3.34 13.14 -10.26
N MET A 5 -3.42 11.84 -9.99
CA MET A 5 -4.68 11.20 -9.61
C MET A 5 -4.78 11.08 -8.10
N LYS A 6 -5.82 11.67 -7.53
CA LYS A 6 -6.11 11.52 -6.11
C LYS A 6 -6.72 10.16 -5.82
N VAL A 7 -6.31 9.56 -4.70
CA VAL A 7 -6.81 8.27 -4.24
C VAL A 7 -7.27 8.40 -2.80
N ARG A 8 -8.46 7.86 -2.52
CA ARG A 8 -8.95 7.71 -1.16
C ARG A 8 -9.53 6.31 -1.01
N HIS A 9 -9.17 5.63 0.07
CA HIS A 9 -9.65 4.28 0.34
C HIS A 9 -9.76 4.07 1.84
N SER A 10 -10.80 3.36 2.28
CA SER A 10 -11.01 3.06 3.70
C SER A 10 -11.40 1.60 3.85
N VAL A 11 -10.85 0.97 4.89
CA VAL A 11 -11.25 -0.37 5.32
C VAL A 11 -11.50 -0.35 6.81
N ARG A 12 -12.34 -1.23 7.32
CA ARG A 12 -12.68 -1.29 8.74
C ARG A 12 -12.25 -2.62 9.34
N TYR A 13 -11.62 -2.54 10.52
CA TYR A 13 -11.26 -3.70 11.33
C TYR A 13 -12.07 -3.71 12.64
N ASP A 14 -12.48 -4.89 13.10
CA ASP A 14 -13.13 -5.09 14.40
C ASP A 14 -12.07 -5.25 15.50
N ALA A 15 -11.26 -4.22 15.69
CA ALA A 15 -10.18 -4.22 16.67
C ALA A 15 -9.86 -2.77 17.06
N SER A 16 -9.21 -2.58 18.19
CA SER A 16 -8.79 -1.24 18.65
C SER A 16 -7.72 -0.66 17.72
N VAL A 17 -7.56 0.67 17.77
CA VAL A 17 -6.49 1.35 17.05
C VAL A 17 -5.13 0.75 17.41
N ASP A 18 -4.88 0.49 18.69
CA ASP A 18 -3.61 -0.09 19.14
C ASP A 18 -3.35 -1.48 18.54
N ASP A 19 -4.37 -2.33 18.47
CA ASP A 19 -4.25 -3.67 17.91
C ASP A 19 -4.04 -3.61 16.40
N VAL A 20 -4.73 -2.71 15.70
CA VAL A 20 -4.55 -2.51 14.26
C VAL A 20 -3.16 -1.95 13.97
N TYR A 21 -2.71 -0.97 14.74
CA TYR A 21 -1.36 -0.43 14.61
C TYR A 21 -0.30 -1.52 14.83
N ALA A 22 -0.44 -2.33 15.87
CA ALA A 22 0.49 -3.43 16.15
C ALA A 22 0.55 -4.40 14.98
N MET A 23 -0.59 -4.73 14.39
CA MET A 23 -0.66 -5.59 13.21
C MET A 23 0.04 -4.95 12.00
N LEU A 24 -0.31 -3.70 11.68
CA LEU A 24 0.24 -3.01 10.50
C LEU A 24 1.75 -2.78 10.59
N THR A 25 2.30 -2.75 11.79
CA THR A 25 3.74 -2.58 12.00
C THR A 25 4.46 -3.88 12.34
N ASP A 26 3.76 -5.02 12.27
CA ASP A 26 4.37 -6.33 12.45
C ASP A 26 4.97 -6.79 11.11
N PRO A 27 6.29 -7.04 11.05
CA PRO A 27 6.93 -7.46 9.80
C PRO A 27 6.35 -8.74 9.22
N THR A 28 5.95 -9.69 10.06
CA THR A 28 5.38 -10.96 9.61
C THR A 28 4.03 -10.73 8.94
N PHE A 29 3.20 -9.87 9.51
CA PHE A 29 1.92 -9.51 8.90
C PHE A 29 2.13 -8.85 7.54
N ARG A 30 3.01 -7.86 7.46
CA ARG A 30 3.25 -7.12 6.21
C ARG A 30 3.80 -8.04 5.12
N GLN A 31 4.66 -8.98 5.48
CA GLN A 31 5.15 -9.98 4.54
C GLN A 31 4.03 -10.87 4.04
N LYS A 32 3.17 -11.35 4.93
CA LYS A 32 2.03 -12.19 4.57
C LYS A 32 1.05 -11.44 3.65
N ALA A 33 0.77 -10.17 3.97
CA ALA A 33 -0.11 -9.33 3.14
C ALA A 33 0.49 -9.08 1.75
N ALA A 34 1.80 -8.84 1.65
CA ALA A 34 2.48 -8.66 0.37
C ALA A 34 2.44 -9.95 -0.46
N GLN A 35 2.67 -11.09 0.15
CA GLN A 35 2.60 -12.39 -0.53
C GLN A 35 1.19 -12.70 -1.03
N ALA A 36 0.16 -12.26 -0.33
CA ALA A 36 -1.23 -12.41 -0.78
C ALA A 36 -1.51 -11.60 -2.06
N GLN A 37 -0.68 -10.61 -2.36
CA GLN A 37 -0.74 -9.83 -3.60
C GLN A 37 0.20 -10.38 -4.68
N ASP A 38 0.68 -11.61 -4.52
CA ASP A 38 1.61 -12.27 -5.44
C ASP A 38 2.96 -11.52 -5.55
N ALA A 39 3.36 -10.81 -4.51
CA ALA A 39 4.67 -10.19 -4.43
C ALA A 39 5.76 -11.22 -4.11
N THR A 40 6.97 -10.99 -4.63
CA THR A 40 8.15 -11.83 -4.36
C THR A 40 9.29 -10.97 -3.84
N ASP A 41 10.33 -11.61 -3.31
CA ASP A 41 11.51 -10.95 -2.75
C ASP A 41 11.13 -9.89 -1.70
N VAL A 42 10.20 -10.25 -0.83
CA VAL A 42 9.62 -9.35 0.16
C VAL A 42 10.57 -9.19 1.34
N LYS A 43 10.95 -7.96 1.63
CA LYS A 43 11.77 -7.60 2.79
C LYS A 43 11.06 -6.49 3.56
N VAL A 44 10.77 -6.74 4.83
CA VAL A 44 10.13 -5.78 5.71
C VAL A 44 11.09 -5.41 6.83
N SER A 45 11.23 -4.13 7.07
CA SER A 45 12.06 -3.57 8.13
C SER A 45 11.23 -2.59 8.95
N VAL A 46 11.30 -2.70 10.27
CA VAL A 46 10.67 -1.75 11.19
C VAL A 46 11.73 -1.24 12.15
N GLU A 47 11.97 0.06 12.12
CA GLU A 47 12.92 0.75 13.01
C GLU A 47 12.18 1.90 13.70
N GLY A 48 11.87 1.73 14.99
CA GLY A 48 11.05 2.71 15.72
C GLY A 48 9.68 2.84 15.06
N TYR A 49 9.36 4.04 14.59
CA TYR A 49 8.08 4.34 13.93
C TYR A 49 8.17 4.26 12.40
N LYS A 50 9.31 3.84 11.85
CA LYS A 50 9.48 3.75 10.40
C LYS A 50 9.39 2.31 9.93
N LEU A 51 8.45 2.04 9.04
CA LEU A 51 8.32 0.75 8.34
C LEU A 51 8.77 0.93 6.90
N THR A 52 9.57 -0.02 6.41
CA THR A 52 9.98 -0.09 5.01
C THR A 52 9.63 -1.47 4.46
N LEU A 53 8.98 -1.49 3.31
CA LEU A 53 8.60 -2.72 2.61
C LEU A 53 9.19 -2.68 1.20
N ASP A 54 10.16 -3.56 0.95
CA ASP A 54 10.83 -3.69 -0.34
C ASP A 54 10.36 -5.00 -0.98
N MET A 55 9.85 -4.95 -2.22
CA MET A 55 9.31 -6.13 -2.87
C MET A 55 9.31 -6.03 -4.39
N GLN A 56 9.15 -7.17 -5.05
CA GLN A 56 8.81 -7.24 -6.46
C GLN A 56 7.31 -7.44 -6.58
N ALA A 57 6.61 -6.37 -6.96
CA ALA A 57 5.16 -6.39 -7.14
C ALA A 57 4.78 -7.05 -8.45
N SER A 58 3.71 -7.83 -8.46
CA SER A 58 3.21 -8.49 -9.67
C SER A 58 2.37 -7.52 -10.50
N ASN A 59 2.59 -7.50 -11.80
CA ASN A 59 1.78 -6.77 -12.77
C ASN A 59 0.83 -7.70 -13.53
N LYS A 60 0.68 -8.94 -13.07
CA LYS A 60 -0.22 -9.93 -13.67
C LYS A 60 -1.65 -9.41 -13.65
N GLY A 61 -2.32 -9.52 -14.80
CA GLY A 61 -3.71 -9.08 -14.92
C GLY A 61 -3.89 -7.59 -15.19
N LEU A 62 -2.81 -6.80 -15.22
CA LEU A 62 -2.89 -5.39 -15.59
C LEU A 62 -3.03 -5.22 -17.10
N PRO A 63 -3.59 -4.08 -17.55
CA PRO A 63 -3.66 -3.77 -18.98
C PRO A 63 -2.29 -3.82 -19.65
N GLY A 64 -2.26 -4.21 -20.94
CA GLY A 64 -1.03 -4.38 -21.68
C GLY A 64 -0.09 -3.18 -21.69
N ILE A 65 -0.65 -1.95 -21.64
CA ILE A 65 0.15 -0.72 -21.57
C ILE A 65 1.00 -0.66 -20.29
N ALA A 66 0.47 -1.13 -19.18
CA ALA A 66 1.19 -1.17 -17.91
C ALA A 66 2.30 -2.22 -17.93
N VAL A 67 2.02 -3.41 -18.48
CA VAL A 67 3.02 -4.48 -18.62
C VAL A 67 4.12 -4.06 -19.58
N LYS A 68 3.79 -3.38 -20.66
CA LYS A 68 4.78 -2.83 -21.60
C LYS A 68 5.70 -1.82 -20.93
N PHE A 69 5.14 -0.96 -20.09
CA PHE A 69 5.91 0.09 -19.41
C PHE A 69 6.77 -0.48 -18.26
N ALA A 70 6.21 -1.37 -17.45
CA ALA A 70 6.81 -1.79 -16.18
C ALA A 70 7.31 -3.25 -16.18
N GLY A 71 6.99 -4.06 -17.21
CA GLY A 71 7.31 -5.47 -17.24
C GLY A 71 6.33 -6.31 -16.44
N GLU A 72 6.66 -7.58 -16.24
CA GLU A 72 5.82 -8.51 -15.49
C GLU A 72 5.84 -8.24 -13.98
N ARG A 73 6.94 -7.66 -13.50
CA ARG A 73 7.12 -7.27 -12.10
C ARG A 73 7.74 -5.89 -11.99
N THR A 74 7.40 -5.20 -10.92
CA THR A 74 7.93 -3.86 -10.63
C THR A 74 8.59 -3.87 -9.25
N HIS A 75 9.84 -3.42 -9.18
CA HIS A 75 10.49 -3.17 -7.91
C HIS A 75 9.77 -2.01 -7.22
N SER A 76 9.26 -2.24 -6.03
CA SER A 76 8.48 -1.30 -5.26
C SER A 76 9.04 -1.17 -3.85
N ILE A 77 9.21 0.07 -3.39
CA ILE A 77 9.62 0.36 -2.01
C ILE A 77 8.56 1.24 -1.38
N THR A 78 7.94 0.72 -0.33
CA THR A 78 6.97 1.46 0.48
C THR A 78 7.64 1.89 1.77
N SER A 79 7.46 3.15 2.16
CA SER A 79 7.84 3.63 3.48
C SER A 79 6.64 4.24 4.17
N GLU A 80 6.49 3.90 5.45
CA GLU A 80 5.46 4.48 6.33
C GLU A 80 6.17 5.05 7.54
N ASN A 81 6.01 6.35 7.78
CA ASN A 81 6.57 7.03 8.94
C ASN A 81 5.40 7.36 9.88
N TRP A 82 5.25 6.52 10.90
CA TRP A 82 4.18 6.67 11.90
C TRP A 82 4.56 7.74 12.91
N SER A 83 3.63 8.62 13.26
CA SER A 83 3.90 9.70 14.21
C SER A 83 3.51 9.35 15.64
N ASP A 84 2.36 8.71 15.84
CA ASP A 84 1.83 8.43 17.19
C ASP A 84 1.05 7.12 17.30
N GLY A 85 1.22 6.22 16.35
CA GLY A 85 0.45 4.96 16.29
C GLY A 85 -0.91 5.10 15.64
N SER A 86 -1.25 6.28 15.11
CA SER A 86 -2.54 6.50 14.44
C SER A 86 -2.42 7.15 13.07
N VAL A 87 -1.29 7.81 12.77
CA VAL A 87 -1.07 8.51 11.50
C VAL A 87 0.29 8.17 10.95
N ALA A 88 0.34 7.81 9.66
CA ALA A 88 1.59 7.59 8.94
C ALA A 88 1.65 8.46 7.69
N GLU A 89 2.84 9.01 7.42
CA GLU A 89 3.16 9.52 6.09
C GLU A 89 3.60 8.34 5.24
N PHE A 90 2.99 8.21 4.09
CA PHE A 90 3.09 7.04 3.22
C PHE A 90 3.70 7.41 1.88
N ARG A 91 4.65 6.58 1.42
CA ARG A 91 5.26 6.77 0.11
C ARG A 91 5.57 5.42 -0.53
N VAL A 92 5.18 5.27 -1.79
CA VAL A 92 5.60 4.14 -2.63
C VAL A 92 6.44 4.70 -3.77
N GLU A 93 7.63 4.15 -3.92
CA GLU A 93 8.53 4.48 -5.02
C GLU A 93 8.79 3.24 -5.86
N THR A 94 9.03 3.46 -7.14
CA THR A 94 9.42 2.42 -8.09
C THR A 94 10.80 2.78 -8.65
N PRO A 95 11.89 2.29 -8.04
CA PRO A 95 13.24 2.67 -8.46
C PRO A 95 13.46 2.52 -9.97
N GLY A 96 14.02 3.55 -10.59
CA GLY A 96 14.25 3.59 -12.03
C GLY A 96 13.02 3.94 -12.87
N LYS A 97 11.87 4.21 -12.27
CA LYS A 97 10.65 4.63 -12.95
C LYS A 97 10.16 5.98 -12.41
N PRO A 98 9.53 6.81 -13.24
CA PRO A 98 9.02 8.11 -12.80
C PRO A 98 7.60 8.01 -12.20
N THR A 99 7.39 7.02 -11.35
CA THR A 99 6.09 6.74 -10.74
C THR A 99 6.20 6.73 -9.22
N SER A 100 5.17 7.26 -8.54
CA SER A 100 5.12 7.28 -7.08
C SER A 100 3.69 7.39 -6.60
N ILE A 101 3.47 6.94 -5.35
CA ILE A 101 2.23 7.17 -4.62
C ILE A 101 2.64 7.79 -3.28
N THR A 102 2.03 8.91 -2.94
CA THR A 102 2.30 9.59 -1.67
C THR A 102 0.99 9.94 -0.98
N GLY A 103 1.00 9.97 0.33
CA GLY A 103 -0.19 10.33 1.07
C GLY A 103 -0.09 10.08 2.56
N THR A 104 -1.24 10.00 3.20
CA THR A 104 -1.39 9.82 4.63
C THR A 104 -2.30 8.64 4.90
N ARG A 105 -1.90 7.82 5.85
CA ARG A 105 -2.70 6.70 6.36
C ARG A 105 -3.10 7.03 7.79
N ARG A 106 -4.41 6.91 8.10
CA ARG A 106 -4.94 7.24 9.41
C ARG A 106 -5.74 6.09 9.98
N LEU A 107 -5.52 5.81 11.26
CA LEU A 107 -6.32 4.86 12.04
C LEU A 107 -7.21 5.67 12.97
N VAL A 108 -8.52 5.57 12.77
CA VAL A 108 -9.50 6.35 13.53
C VAL A 108 -10.47 5.40 14.23
N PRO A 109 -10.74 5.59 15.53
CA PRO A 109 -11.75 4.78 16.20
C PRO A 109 -13.11 4.90 15.50
N ASP A 110 -13.78 3.76 15.33
CA ASP A 110 -15.11 3.69 14.71
C ASP A 110 -15.95 2.69 15.50
N GLY A 111 -16.67 3.20 16.51
CA GLY A 111 -17.36 2.36 17.47
C GLY A 111 -16.36 1.53 18.27
N THR A 112 -16.52 0.19 18.25
CA THR A 112 -15.57 -0.75 18.86
C THR A 112 -14.44 -1.14 17.93
N GLY A 113 -14.46 -0.66 16.70
CA GLY A 113 -13.48 -0.98 15.69
C GLY A 113 -12.61 0.20 15.30
N THR A 114 -11.89 0.03 14.20
CA THR A 114 -10.97 1.02 13.65
C THR A 114 -11.21 1.17 12.17
N LEU A 115 -11.28 2.41 11.72
CA LEU A 115 -11.28 2.75 10.30
C LEU A 115 -9.85 3.09 9.88
N ASP A 116 -9.33 2.35 8.90
CA ASP A 116 -8.02 2.56 8.30
C ASP A 116 -8.24 3.28 6.97
N THR A 117 -7.90 4.56 6.92
CA THR A 117 -8.15 5.42 5.76
C THR A 117 -6.85 5.88 5.15
N PHE A 118 -6.73 5.70 3.84
CA PHE A 118 -5.65 6.23 3.04
C PHE A 118 -6.16 7.38 2.17
N GLU A 119 -5.42 8.48 2.15
CA GLU A 119 -5.64 9.60 1.23
C GLU A 119 -4.30 10.01 0.62
N GLY A 120 -4.24 10.09 -0.71
CA GLY A 120 -2.99 10.44 -1.36
C GLY A 120 -3.12 10.69 -2.84
N GLU A 121 -2.00 10.63 -3.52
CA GLU A 121 -1.89 10.90 -4.95
C GLU A 121 -0.99 9.90 -5.63
N CYS A 122 -1.42 9.46 -6.82
CA CYS A 122 -0.61 8.69 -7.75
C CYS A 122 -0.02 9.64 -8.79
N LYS A 123 1.28 9.51 -9.05
CA LYS A 123 1.99 10.31 -10.06
C LYS A 123 2.73 9.40 -11.02
N ALA A 124 2.54 9.64 -12.32
CA ALA A 124 3.32 9.00 -13.37
C ALA A 124 3.76 10.09 -14.35
N LYS A 125 5.03 10.50 -14.26
CA LYS A 125 5.59 11.56 -15.10
C LYS A 125 6.03 10.99 -16.44
N VAL A 126 5.06 10.52 -17.22
CA VAL A 126 5.28 9.89 -18.52
C VAL A 126 4.44 10.64 -19.57
N PRO A 127 5.07 11.21 -20.60
CA PRO A 127 4.32 11.91 -21.64
C PRO A 127 3.28 11.02 -22.30
N LEU A 128 2.11 11.58 -22.58
CA LEU A 128 0.96 11.00 -23.28
C LEU A 128 0.20 9.91 -22.51
N ILE A 129 0.87 9.05 -21.75
CA ILE A 129 0.23 7.90 -21.05
C ILE A 129 0.22 8.04 -19.53
N GLY A 130 0.77 9.15 -18.98
CA GLY A 130 0.89 9.32 -17.52
C GLY A 130 -0.45 9.21 -16.80
N GLY A 131 -1.49 9.91 -17.30
CA GLY A 131 -2.82 9.85 -16.68
C GLY A 131 -3.43 8.46 -16.68
N LYS A 132 -3.22 7.70 -17.76
CA LYS A 132 -3.70 6.32 -17.85
C LYS A 132 -2.96 5.40 -16.89
N LEU A 133 -1.63 5.57 -16.78
CA LEU A 133 -0.82 4.81 -15.81
C LEU A 133 -1.24 5.14 -14.38
N GLU A 134 -1.53 6.40 -14.06
CA GLU A 134 -1.99 6.81 -12.73
C GLU A 134 -3.29 6.11 -12.34
N GLY A 135 -4.24 6.02 -13.28
CA GLY A 135 -5.49 5.30 -13.06
C GLY A 135 -5.27 3.80 -12.77
N ILE A 136 -4.37 3.17 -13.52
CA ILE A 136 -4.00 1.77 -13.31
C ILE A 136 -3.31 1.58 -11.95
N MET A 137 -2.38 2.47 -11.59
CA MET A 137 -1.71 2.47 -10.30
C MET A 137 -2.70 2.60 -9.14
N ALA A 138 -3.65 3.53 -9.26
CA ALA A 138 -4.68 3.74 -8.23
C ALA A 138 -5.51 2.48 -8.01
N GLY A 139 -5.95 1.82 -9.08
CA GLY A 139 -6.72 0.59 -9.00
C GLY A 139 -5.91 -0.57 -8.39
N GLN A 140 -4.65 -0.71 -8.78
CA GLN A 140 -3.76 -1.73 -8.22
C GLN A 140 -3.51 -1.48 -6.73
N PHE A 141 -3.30 -0.24 -6.36
CA PHE A 141 -3.05 0.14 -4.97
C PHE A 141 -4.26 -0.14 -4.07
N THR A 142 -5.45 0.30 -4.47
CA THR A 142 -6.66 0.05 -3.66
C THR A 142 -7.01 -1.43 -3.60
N GLY A 143 -6.81 -2.17 -4.70
CA GLY A 143 -6.96 -3.63 -4.70
C GLY A 143 -5.98 -4.31 -3.74
N GLY A 144 -4.76 -3.81 -3.66
CA GLY A 144 -3.76 -4.28 -2.69
C GLY A 144 -4.18 -4.03 -1.24
N LEU A 145 -4.77 -2.86 -0.96
CA LEU A 145 -5.30 -2.55 0.38
C LEU A 145 -6.45 -3.49 0.75
N ASP A 146 -7.30 -3.86 -0.20
CA ASP A 146 -8.39 -4.81 0.05
C ASP A 146 -7.85 -6.21 0.36
N LEU A 147 -6.80 -6.65 -0.32
CA LEU A 147 -6.14 -7.93 -0.01
C LEU A 147 -5.46 -7.90 1.36
N GLU A 148 -4.78 -6.81 1.69
CA GLU A 148 -4.21 -6.60 3.01
C GLU A 148 -5.30 -6.66 4.09
N HIS A 149 -6.44 -6.03 3.84
CA HIS A 149 -7.57 -6.04 4.75
C HIS A 149 -8.08 -7.46 5.00
N ALA A 150 -8.23 -8.28 3.96
CA ALA A 150 -8.67 -9.67 4.11
C ALA A 150 -7.70 -10.48 4.97
N VAL A 151 -6.39 -10.32 4.75
CA VAL A 151 -5.35 -10.97 5.58
C VAL A 151 -5.42 -10.45 7.02
N GLY A 152 -5.66 -9.14 7.18
CA GLY A 152 -5.78 -8.49 8.50
C GLY A 152 -6.96 -8.98 9.32
N ILE A 153 -8.11 -9.18 8.69
CA ILE A 153 -9.28 -9.74 9.38
C ILE A 153 -8.95 -11.12 9.95
N ALA A 154 -8.34 -11.98 9.15
CA ALA A 154 -7.94 -13.32 9.59
C ALA A 154 -6.87 -13.25 10.70
N TRP A 155 -5.88 -12.37 10.54
CA TRP A 155 -4.82 -12.18 11.52
C TRP A 155 -5.36 -11.78 12.89
N LEU A 156 -6.27 -10.82 12.93
CA LEU A 156 -6.89 -10.33 14.17
C LEU A 156 -7.76 -11.40 14.85
N LYS A 157 -8.22 -12.39 14.10
CA LYS A 157 -8.95 -13.56 14.63
C LYS A 157 -8.02 -14.69 15.09
N GLY A 158 -6.70 -14.53 14.95
CA GLY A 158 -5.70 -15.50 15.39
C GLY A 158 -5.04 -16.31 14.28
N ASP A 159 -5.39 -16.11 13.03
CA ASP A 159 -4.76 -16.76 11.88
C ASP A 159 -3.53 -15.96 11.44
N ARG A 160 -2.40 -16.27 12.08
CA ARG A 160 -1.14 -15.54 11.91
C ARG A 160 -0.05 -16.36 11.25
#